data_207911abccbeb653071cc3adf50c20d2
#
_entry.id   207911abccbeb653071cc3adf50c20d2
#
_cell.length_a   1.000
_cell.length_b   1.000
_cell.length_c   1.000
_cell.angle_alpha   90.00
_cell.angle_beta   90.00
_cell.angle_gamma   90.00
#
_symmetry.space_group_name_H-M   'P 1'
#
loop_
_entity.id
_entity.type
_entity.pdbx_description
1 polymer ?
#
loop_
_entity_poly.entity_id
_entity_poly.type
_entity_poly.pdbx_seq_one_letter_code
_entity_poly.pdbx_strand_id
1 'polypeptide(L)'
;MTRPPGAVGFLAHGMGKEPVEPDWPPLTDGEVSAVLARYGRPGAATVSWHSPRPMSAAALIRSEDGREVFVKRHHTSVRTAGQLAAEHALAAHLRALGVTVPAVLHLDGGATTVRSGDYLYEVHALAPGIDLYRDVLSWSPFTSLHHARAAGAALARFHQASASFGLPGRPPAVLTSSCAVITASDPLAAVARLAARRPGLASYLDRRPWREDLTRYHLPAIGHLAPLLPHLGRLWGHGDWHPSNLTWTAPSPGADVAAVIDLGLANRTFAAHDLAVAIERSAVAWLDLADAGRADADIPTVDALLDGYHAVRPLTQAELEALPRLLPVVHVEYALSEVEYFASVVPSPDNASLAYDTYLIGHTRWFDGPDGSALLSHLRQRAARGPDGS
;
A
#
# COMPACT_ATOMS: atom_id res chain seq x y z
N MET A 1 -24.71 6.02 20.70
CA MET A 1 -25.74 6.44 19.72
C MET A 1 -26.31 5.19 19.09
N THR A 2 -27.56 4.86 19.34
CA THR A 2 -28.26 3.70 18.78
C THR A 2 -28.64 3.96 17.33
N ARG A 3 -28.23 3.08 16.45
CA ARG A 3 -28.49 3.08 15.00
C ARG A 3 -29.99 2.91 14.71
N PRO A 4 -30.57 3.59 13.70
CA PRO A 4 -31.94 3.33 13.28
C PRO A 4 -32.04 1.93 12.65
N PRO A 5 -33.15 1.18 12.92
CA PRO A 5 -33.33 -0.15 12.34
C PRO A 5 -33.69 -0.05 10.86
N GLY A 6 -32.96 -0.73 9.98
CA GLY A 6 -33.38 -0.96 8.60
C GLY A 6 -32.38 -0.76 7.46
N ALA A 7 -31.15 -0.33 7.70
CA ALA A 7 -30.13 -0.33 6.66
C ALA A 7 -29.36 -1.67 6.73
N VAL A 8 -29.48 -2.50 5.69
CA VAL A 8 -28.47 -3.54 5.43
C VAL A 8 -27.16 -2.80 5.31
N GLY A 9 -26.29 -2.93 6.33
CA GLY A 9 -25.06 -2.15 6.41
C GLY A 9 -24.12 -2.53 5.28
N PHE A 10 -23.51 -1.54 4.64
CA PHE A 10 -22.34 -1.76 3.80
C PHE A 10 -21.26 -2.42 4.68
N LEU A 11 -20.71 -3.55 4.19
CA LEU A 11 -19.60 -4.25 4.82
C LEU A 11 -18.30 -3.98 4.05
N ALA A 12 -17.21 -3.84 4.80
CA ALA A 12 -15.86 -3.69 4.27
C ALA A 12 -15.07 -4.99 4.41
N HIS A 13 -13.92 -5.05 3.77
CA HIS A 13 -12.95 -6.11 4.02
C HIS A 13 -12.37 -5.94 5.43
N GLY A 14 -12.20 -7.06 6.16
CA GLY A 14 -11.48 -7.08 7.45
C GLY A 14 -9.98 -7.25 7.27
N MET A 15 -9.30 -7.50 8.38
CA MET A 15 -7.89 -7.94 8.40
C MET A 15 -7.73 -9.41 7.96
N GLY A 16 -8.81 -10.16 7.85
CA GLY A 16 -8.92 -11.53 7.34
C GLY A 16 -9.85 -11.61 6.14
N LYS A 17 -10.42 -12.80 5.91
CA LYS A 17 -11.30 -13.07 4.77
C LYS A 17 -12.75 -12.65 4.99
N GLU A 18 -13.17 -12.52 6.24
CA GLU A 18 -14.56 -12.20 6.57
C GLU A 18 -14.86 -10.72 6.41
N PRO A 19 -16.02 -10.36 5.84
CA PRO A 19 -16.49 -8.98 5.80
C PRO A 19 -16.78 -8.44 7.20
N VAL A 20 -16.44 -7.17 7.43
CA VAL A 20 -16.63 -6.49 8.73
C VAL A 20 -17.33 -5.15 8.54
N GLU A 21 -17.85 -4.59 9.63
CA GLU A 21 -18.28 -3.18 9.64
C GLU A 21 -17.09 -2.29 9.27
N PRO A 22 -17.28 -1.26 8.40
CA PRO A 22 -16.20 -0.38 8.00
C PRO A 22 -15.71 0.46 9.18
N ASP A 23 -14.42 0.71 9.24
CA ASP A 23 -13.78 1.56 10.27
C ASP A 23 -14.36 2.99 10.28
N TRP A 24 -14.81 3.46 9.13
CA TRP A 24 -15.36 4.81 8.94
C TRP A 24 -16.76 4.71 8.30
N PRO A 25 -17.74 5.53 8.74
CA PRO A 25 -19.05 5.55 8.11
C PRO A 25 -18.96 5.72 6.59
N PRO A 26 -19.77 5.04 5.78
CA PRO A 26 -19.77 5.23 4.33
C PRO A 26 -20.15 6.66 3.94
N LEU A 27 -19.66 7.12 2.79
CA LEU A 27 -20.02 8.41 2.21
C LEU A 27 -21.53 8.45 1.87
N THR A 28 -22.16 9.60 2.05
CA THR A 28 -23.58 9.80 1.72
C THR A 28 -23.74 10.75 0.53
N ASP A 29 -24.89 10.67 -0.17
CA ASP A 29 -25.22 11.54 -1.31
C ASP A 29 -25.19 13.02 -0.93
N GLY A 30 -25.72 13.38 0.24
CA GLY A 30 -25.68 14.77 0.73
C GLY A 30 -24.26 15.27 0.99
N GLU A 31 -23.43 14.42 1.58
CA GLU A 31 -22.02 14.71 1.87
C GLU A 31 -21.22 14.92 0.58
N VAL A 32 -21.32 13.99 -0.39
CA VAL A 32 -20.56 14.11 -1.64
C VAL A 32 -21.06 15.27 -2.51
N SER A 33 -22.36 15.57 -2.51
CA SER A 33 -22.90 16.76 -3.20
C SER A 33 -22.30 18.05 -2.63
N ALA A 34 -22.24 18.18 -1.30
CA ALA A 34 -21.63 19.32 -0.65
C ALA A 34 -20.12 19.45 -0.95
N VAL A 35 -19.40 18.33 -0.98
CA VAL A 35 -17.98 18.30 -1.33
C VAL A 35 -17.79 18.72 -2.80
N LEU A 36 -18.52 18.15 -3.75
CA LEU A 36 -18.39 18.45 -5.17
C LEU A 36 -18.72 19.90 -5.50
N ALA A 37 -19.68 20.50 -4.81
CA ALA A 37 -19.97 21.94 -4.94
C ALA A 37 -18.74 22.82 -4.64
N ARG A 38 -17.88 22.42 -3.69
CA ARG A 38 -16.61 23.12 -3.39
C ARG A 38 -15.60 23.00 -4.53
N TYR A 39 -15.66 21.96 -5.35
CA TYR A 39 -14.85 21.78 -6.56
C TYR A 39 -15.48 22.40 -7.82
N GLY A 40 -16.43 23.34 -7.66
CA GLY A 40 -17.10 24.00 -8.78
C GLY A 40 -18.06 23.10 -9.55
N ARG A 41 -18.55 22.02 -8.90
CA ARG A 41 -19.50 21.06 -9.48
C ARG A 41 -20.78 21.02 -8.62
N PRO A 42 -21.59 22.10 -8.63
CA PRO A 42 -22.84 22.14 -7.90
C PRO A 42 -23.87 21.19 -8.55
N GLY A 43 -24.84 20.76 -7.76
CA GLY A 43 -25.92 19.85 -8.19
C GLY A 43 -25.97 18.60 -7.32
N ALA A 44 -26.98 17.76 -7.56
CA ALA A 44 -27.11 16.51 -6.87
C ALA A 44 -26.05 15.52 -7.35
N ALA A 45 -25.51 14.76 -6.40
CA ALA A 45 -24.59 13.69 -6.68
C ALA A 45 -24.99 12.44 -5.89
N THR A 46 -24.86 11.28 -6.50
CA THR A 46 -25.23 10.00 -5.89
C THR A 46 -24.01 9.08 -5.79
N VAL A 47 -23.94 8.36 -4.69
CA VAL A 47 -22.96 7.30 -4.52
C VAL A 47 -23.40 6.09 -5.33
N SER A 48 -22.62 5.71 -6.35
CA SER A 48 -22.92 4.55 -7.21
C SER A 48 -22.23 3.27 -6.74
N TRP A 49 -21.13 3.39 -5.97
CA TRP A 49 -20.39 2.28 -5.39
C TRP A 49 -19.51 2.75 -4.23
N HIS A 50 -19.43 1.95 -3.17
CA HIS A 50 -18.49 2.16 -2.04
C HIS A 50 -17.31 1.22 -2.17
N SER A 51 -16.12 1.75 -1.93
CA SER A 51 -14.92 0.92 -1.84
C SER A 51 -14.99 0.02 -0.59
N PRO A 52 -14.76 -1.28 -0.71
CA PRO A 52 -14.74 -2.19 0.43
C PRO A 52 -13.47 -2.07 1.29
N ARG A 53 -12.56 -1.14 0.99
CA ARG A 53 -11.30 -0.96 1.75
C ARG A 53 -11.61 -0.29 3.09
N PRO A 54 -11.16 -0.86 4.24
CA PRO A 54 -11.68 -0.45 5.56
C PRO A 54 -11.10 0.87 6.07
N MET A 55 -9.84 1.18 5.75
CA MET A 55 -9.06 2.23 6.43
C MET A 55 -9.36 3.66 5.95
N SER A 56 -10.22 3.83 4.96
CA SER A 56 -10.74 5.13 4.51
C SER A 56 -12.13 4.95 3.90
N ALA A 57 -12.96 5.99 3.91
CA ALA A 57 -14.20 5.96 3.15
C ALA A 57 -13.95 6.49 1.74
N ALA A 58 -14.18 5.64 0.73
CA ALA A 58 -14.00 6.00 -0.67
C ALA A 58 -15.17 5.50 -1.50
N ALA A 59 -15.56 6.26 -2.53
CA ALA A 59 -16.72 5.93 -3.33
C ALA A 59 -16.62 6.45 -4.76
N LEU A 60 -17.29 5.73 -5.66
CA LEU A 60 -17.59 6.19 -7.01
C LEU A 60 -18.87 7.03 -6.95
N ILE A 61 -18.79 8.23 -7.47
CA ILE A 61 -19.85 9.22 -7.43
C ILE A 61 -20.28 9.57 -8.83
N ARG A 62 -21.60 9.59 -9.06
CA ARG A 62 -22.21 10.08 -10.30
C ARG A 62 -22.89 11.42 -10.03
N SER A 63 -22.45 12.46 -10.73
CA SER A 63 -23.09 13.77 -10.71
C SER A 63 -24.36 13.78 -11.55
N GLU A 64 -25.23 14.76 -11.35
CA GLU A 64 -26.50 14.94 -12.08
C GLU A 64 -26.29 15.07 -13.61
N ASP A 65 -25.17 15.64 -14.04
CA ASP A 65 -24.76 15.75 -15.45
C ASP A 65 -24.22 14.43 -16.05
N GLY A 66 -24.28 13.33 -15.30
CA GLY A 66 -23.82 11.99 -15.71
C GLY A 66 -22.31 11.78 -15.61
N ARG A 67 -21.53 12.77 -15.21
CA ARG A 67 -20.09 12.61 -15.00
C ARG A 67 -19.82 11.80 -13.74
N GLU A 68 -18.76 11.00 -13.80
CA GLU A 68 -18.32 10.21 -12.68
C GLU A 68 -16.98 10.69 -12.14
N VAL A 69 -16.82 10.65 -10.83
CA VAL A 69 -15.59 10.95 -10.10
C VAL A 69 -15.40 9.97 -8.96
N PHE A 70 -14.17 9.86 -8.48
CA PHE A 70 -13.86 9.07 -7.29
C PHE A 70 -13.57 10.02 -6.12
N VAL A 71 -14.27 9.85 -5.00
CA VAL A 71 -14.11 10.66 -3.80
C VAL A 71 -13.53 9.80 -2.69
N LYS A 72 -12.46 10.28 -2.05
CA LYS A 72 -11.92 9.71 -0.81
C LYS A 72 -12.09 10.70 0.34
N ARG A 73 -12.45 10.17 1.50
CA ARG A 73 -12.53 10.87 2.77
C ARG A 73 -11.57 10.26 3.78
N HIS A 74 -10.71 11.07 4.36
CA HIS A 74 -9.76 10.68 5.38
C HIS A 74 -10.04 11.40 6.68
N HIS A 75 -10.00 10.69 7.81
CA HIS A 75 -10.01 11.35 9.11
C HIS A 75 -8.68 12.07 9.35
N THR A 76 -8.72 13.25 9.97
CA THR A 76 -7.53 14.10 10.20
C THR A 76 -6.49 13.48 11.12
N SER A 77 -6.85 12.46 11.92
CA SER A 77 -5.89 11.66 12.68
C SER A 77 -5.08 10.68 11.81
N VAL A 78 -5.56 10.37 10.59
CA VAL A 78 -4.90 9.44 9.66
C VAL A 78 -4.12 10.18 8.58
N ARG A 79 -4.70 11.26 8.03
CA ARG A 79 -4.07 12.04 6.95
C ARG A 79 -4.15 13.54 7.25
N THR A 80 -3.10 14.23 6.92
CA THR A 80 -3.06 15.71 6.92
C THR A 80 -3.15 16.24 5.49
N ALA A 81 -3.59 17.49 5.32
CA ALA A 81 -3.62 18.13 4.00
C ALA A 81 -2.23 18.20 3.34
N GLY A 82 -1.16 18.37 4.14
CA GLY A 82 0.22 18.35 3.62
C GLY A 82 0.66 16.99 3.10
N GLN A 83 0.23 15.88 3.74
CA GLN A 83 0.52 14.52 3.25
C GLN A 83 -0.20 14.27 1.93
N LEU A 84 -1.49 14.62 1.83
CA LEU A 84 -2.27 14.50 0.59
C LEU A 84 -1.69 15.40 -0.53
N ALA A 85 -1.25 16.62 -0.22
CA ALA A 85 -0.61 17.50 -1.20
C ALA A 85 0.68 16.88 -1.79
N ALA A 86 1.47 16.15 -1.00
CA ALA A 86 2.66 15.45 -1.50
C ALA A 86 2.28 14.28 -2.43
N GLU A 87 1.23 13.52 -2.11
CA GLU A 87 0.68 12.47 -2.97
C GLU A 87 0.17 13.04 -4.30
N HIS A 88 -0.57 14.15 -4.24
CA HIS A 88 -1.11 14.82 -5.42
C HIS A 88 -0.01 15.43 -6.31
N ALA A 89 1.05 15.94 -5.69
CA ALA A 89 2.22 16.42 -6.44
C ALA A 89 2.94 15.27 -7.16
N LEU A 90 3.06 14.09 -6.51
CA LEU A 90 3.59 12.90 -7.16
C LEU A 90 2.70 12.47 -8.34
N ALA A 91 1.38 12.42 -8.15
CA ALA A 91 0.44 12.08 -9.21
C ALA A 91 0.57 13.02 -10.43
N ALA A 92 0.68 14.33 -10.18
CA ALA A 92 0.88 15.31 -11.24
C ALA A 92 2.22 15.10 -11.97
N HIS A 93 3.30 14.85 -11.24
CA HIS A 93 4.63 14.57 -11.79
C HIS A 93 4.64 13.30 -12.67
N LEU A 94 4.05 12.19 -12.17
CA LEU A 94 3.94 10.92 -12.91
C LEU A 94 3.16 11.11 -14.23
N ARG A 95 2.04 11.84 -14.17
CA ARG A 95 1.24 12.16 -15.37
C ARG A 95 2.03 12.97 -16.39
N ALA A 96 2.80 13.97 -15.94
CA ALA A 96 3.63 14.79 -16.81
C ALA A 96 4.71 13.96 -17.54
N LEU A 97 5.11 12.82 -16.96
CA LEU A 97 6.09 11.88 -17.53
C LEU A 97 5.44 10.66 -18.20
N GLY A 98 4.12 10.71 -18.47
CA GLY A 98 3.43 9.70 -19.26
C GLY A 98 2.98 8.44 -18.48
N VAL A 99 3.12 8.42 -17.16
CA VAL A 99 2.53 7.35 -16.34
C VAL A 99 1.05 7.65 -16.13
N THR A 100 0.19 6.71 -16.49
CA THR A 100 -1.25 6.87 -16.34
C THR A 100 -1.63 6.69 -14.87
N VAL A 101 -2.01 7.79 -14.21
CA VAL A 101 -2.60 7.85 -12.88
C VAL A 101 -3.80 8.81 -12.91
N PRO A 102 -4.83 8.63 -12.06
CA PRO A 102 -5.98 9.55 -12.03
C PRO A 102 -5.55 11.00 -11.79
N ALA A 103 -6.22 11.94 -12.47
CA ALA A 103 -6.02 13.34 -12.17
C ALA A 103 -6.74 13.71 -10.87
N VAL A 104 -6.06 14.41 -9.99
CA VAL A 104 -6.68 15.02 -8.80
C VAL A 104 -7.37 16.32 -9.23
N LEU A 105 -8.60 16.54 -8.76
CA LEU A 105 -9.32 17.77 -9.01
C LEU A 105 -8.81 18.90 -8.10
N HIS A 106 -8.86 20.11 -8.60
CA HIS A 106 -8.43 21.30 -7.88
C HIS A 106 -9.63 22.18 -7.51
N LEU A 107 -9.54 22.82 -6.36
CA LEU A 107 -10.41 23.92 -5.96
C LEU A 107 -9.98 25.22 -6.64
N ASP A 108 -10.86 26.19 -6.65
CA ASP A 108 -10.46 27.56 -6.97
C ASP A 108 -9.33 27.99 -6.02
N GLY A 109 -8.22 28.49 -6.59
CA GLY A 109 -7.02 28.80 -5.81
C GLY A 109 -5.99 27.67 -5.70
N GLY A 110 -6.23 26.51 -6.35
CA GLY A 110 -5.23 25.45 -6.56
C GLY A 110 -5.10 24.41 -5.45
N ALA A 111 -5.81 24.54 -4.34
CA ALA A 111 -5.85 23.49 -3.33
C ALA A 111 -6.52 22.21 -3.89
N THR A 112 -6.11 21.05 -3.39
CA THR A 112 -6.57 19.73 -3.87
C THR A 112 -7.44 18.98 -2.87
N THR A 113 -7.63 19.55 -1.66
CA THR A 113 -8.41 18.93 -0.59
C THR A 113 -9.40 19.92 0.00
N VAL A 114 -10.57 19.39 0.42
CA VAL A 114 -11.57 20.12 1.20
C VAL A 114 -11.54 19.59 2.62
N ARG A 115 -11.50 20.47 3.62
CA ARG A 115 -11.75 20.10 5.02
C ARG A 115 -13.21 20.37 5.39
N SER A 116 -13.84 19.37 6.02
CA SER A 116 -15.15 19.52 6.66
C SER A 116 -15.13 18.75 7.99
N GLY A 117 -15.24 19.48 9.11
CA GLY A 117 -15.08 18.91 10.44
C GLY A 117 -13.73 18.22 10.64
N ASP A 118 -13.79 16.97 11.05
CA ASP A 118 -12.61 16.11 11.29
C ASP A 118 -12.16 15.34 10.05
N TYR A 119 -12.70 15.67 8.88
CA TYR A 119 -12.40 14.97 7.65
C TYR A 119 -11.75 15.86 6.59
N LEU A 120 -10.87 15.24 5.80
CA LEU A 120 -10.32 15.76 4.55
C LEU A 120 -10.89 14.95 3.39
N TYR A 121 -11.28 15.65 2.35
CA TYR A 121 -11.82 15.06 1.11
C TYR A 121 -10.90 15.39 -0.04
N GLU A 122 -10.70 14.41 -0.90
CA GLU A 122 -10.05 14.57 -2.19
C GLU A 122 -10.95 13.99 -3.28
N VAL A 123 -10.88 14.58 -4.46
CA VAL A 123 -11.69 14.18 -5.62
C VAL A 123 -10.76 13.88 -6.78
N HIS A 124 -10.94 12.73 -7.38
CA HIS A 124 -10.15 12.26 -8.52
C HIS A 124 -11.06 12.07 -9.74
N ALA A 125 -10.52 12.35 -10.93
CA ALA A 125 -11.08 11.81 -12.15
C ALA A 125 -11.02 10.27 -12.10
N LEU A 126 -11.89 9.60 -12.84
CA LEU A 126 -11.80 8.16 -12.96
C LEU A 126 -10.49 7.74 -13.63
N ALA A 127 -9.90 6.66 -13.12
CA ALA A 127 -8.84 5.97 -13.80
C ALA A 127 -9.38 5.35 -15.10
N PRO A 128 -8.66 5.43 -16.21
CA PRO A 128 -9.02 4.67 -17.40
C PRO A 128 -8.85 3.17 -17.14
N GLY A 129 -9.54 2.36 -17.93
CA GLY A 129 -9.49 0.90 -17.82
C GLY A 129 -10.57 0.31 -16.92
N ILE A 130 -10.40 -0.94 -16.57
CA ILE A 130 -11.35 -1.75 -15.81
C ILE A 130 -10.73 -2.08 -14.46
N ASP A 131 -11.43 -1.84 -13.38
CA ASP A 131 -11.04 -2.28 -12.03
C ASP A 131 -11.40 -3.77 -11.87
N LEU A 132 -10.53 -4.62 -12.43
CA LEU A 132 -10.74 -6.07 -12.52
C LEU A 132 -10.68 -6.76 -11.16
N TYR A 133 -10.00 -6.15 -10.19
CA TYR A 133 -9.81 -6.68 -8.83
C TYR A 133 -10.62 -5.91 -7.78
N ARG A 134 -11.62 -5.16 -8.19
CA ARG A 134 -12.40 -4.25 -7.33
C ARG A 134 -13.02 -4.94 -6.11
N ASP A 135 -13.59 -6.11 -6.32
CA ASP A 135 -14.33 -6.86 -5.31
C ASP A 135 -13.47 -7.98 -4.67
N VAL A 136 -12.20 -8.07 -5.06
CA VAL A 136 -11.25 -9.04 -4.51
C VAL A 136 -10.61 -8.47 -3.25
N LEU A 137 -10.35 -9.31 -2.26
CA LEU A 137 -9.62 -8.92 -1.03
C LEU A 137 -8.27 -8.31 -1.40
N SER A 138 -7.83 -7.30 -0.63
CA SER A 138 -6.47 -6.79 -0.76
C SER A 138 -5.46 -7.92 -0.54
N TRP A 139 -4.30 -7.83 -1.24
CA TRP A 139 -3.25 -8.84 -1.15
C TRP A 139 -3.63 -10.22 -1.71
N SER A 140 -4.68 -10.28 -2.50
CA SER A 140 -4.95 -11.47 -3.30
C SER A 140 -3.96 -11.56 -4.47
N PRO A 141 -3.53 -12.79 -4.84
CA PRO A 141 -2.61 -13.00 -5.96
C PRO A 141 -3.15 -12.50 -7.30
N PHE A 142 -2.26 -12.30 -8.26
CA PHE A 142 -2.65 -12.08 -9.66
C PHE A 142 -3.39 -13.30 -10.21
N THR A 143 -4.40 -13.07 -11.02
CA THR A 143 -5.19 -14.15 -11.66
C THR A 143 -4.50 -14.77 -12.88
N SER A 144 -3.39 -14.17 -13.35
CA SER A 144 -2.57 -14.72 -14.44
C SER A 144 -1.12 -14.24 -14.35
N LEU A 145 -0.21 -15.02 -14.91
CA LEU A 145 1.21 -14.65 -15.02
C LEU A 145 1.42 -13.45 -15.96
N HIS A 146 0.52 -13.25 -16.95
CA HIS A 146 0.56 -12.05 -17.79
C HIS A 146 0.27 -10.80 -16.97
N HIS A 147 -0.73 -10.83 -16.08
CA HIS A 147 -1.02 -9.70 -15.17
C HIS A 147 0.18 -9.39 -14.27
N ALA A 148 0.83 -10.40 -13.70
CA ALA A 148 2.04 -10.18 -12.90
C ALA A 148 3.17 -9.54 -13.73
N ARG A 149 3.40 -10.01 -14.95
CA ARG A 149 4.40 -9.44 -15.88
C ARG A 149 4.04 -7.99 -16.25
N ALA A 150 2.80 -7.73 -16.62
CA ALA A 150 2.32 -6.38 -16.96
C ALA A 150 2.43 -5.42 -15.77
N ALA A 151 2.12 -5.89 -14.57
CA ALA A 151 2.28 -5.13 -13.32
C ALA A 151 3.75 -4.81 -13.05
N GLY A 152 4.67 -5.75 -13.24
CA GLY A 152 6.11 -5.53 -13.14
C GLY A 152 6.60 -4.45 -14.12
N ALA A 153 6.19 -4.54 -15.38
CA ALA A 153 6.52 -3.53 -16.40
C ALA A 153 5.93 -2.14 -16.06
N ALA A 154 4.72 -2.08 -15.50
CA ALA A 154 4.11 -0.83 -15.07
C ALA A 154 4.85 -0.21 -13.86
N LEU A 155 5.28 -1.03 -12.88
CA LEU A 155 6.08 -0.58 -11.74
C LEU A 155 7.44 -0.03 -12.20
N ALA A 156 8.06 -0.66 -13.19
CA ALA A 156 9.33 -0.17 -13.75
C ALA A 156 9.17 1.22 -14.39
N ARG A 157 8.10 1.45 -15.17
CA ARG A 157 7.77 2.77 -15.74
C ARG A 157 7.47 3.80 -14.64
N PHE A 158 6.76 3.40 -13.60
CA PHE A 158 6.52 4.24 -12.43
C PHE A 158 7.84 4.66 -11.78
N HIS A 159 8.76 3.74 -11.53
CA HIS A 159 10.07 4.04 -10.94
C HIS A 159 10.95 4.92 -11.82
N GLN A 160 10.95 4.71 -13.15
CA GLN A 160 11.66 5.59 -14.08
C GLN A 160 11.16 7.03 -13.99
N ALA A 161 9.84 7.22 -13.97
CA ALA A 161 9.23 8.53 -13.84
C ALA A 161 9.46 9.16 -12.46
N SER A 162 9.27 8.39 -11.38
CA SER A 162 9.39 8.90 -10.00
C SER A 162 10.84 9.19 -9.56
N ALA A 163 11.85 8.68 -10.28
CA ALA A 163 13.26 8.93 -9.97
C ALA A 163 13.64 10.41 -9.97
N SER A 164 12.97 11.23 -10.80
CA SER A 164 13.18 12.69 -10.88
C SER A 164 12.29 13.51 -9.93
N PHE A 165 11.42 12.86 -9.15
CA PHE A 165 10.54 13.57 -8.23
C PHE A 165 11.31 14.06 -6.99
N GLY A 166 11.45 15.39 -6.87
CA GLY A 166 12.40 16.01 -5.94
C GLY A 166 11.89 16.26 -4.52
N LEU A 167 10.63 15.96 -4.18
CA LEU A 167 10.15 16.20 -2.82
C LEU A 167 10.83 15.26 -1.80
N PRO A 168 11.07 15.74 -0.56
CA PRO A 168 11.55 14.89 0.52
C PRO A 168 10.51 13.81 0.83
N GLY A 169 10.97 12.66 1.35
CA GLY A 169 10.09 11.61 1.82
C GLY A 169 9.14 12.09 2.91
N ARG A 170 7.94 11.52 2.95
CA ARG A 170 6.97 11.81 4.00
C ARG A 170 7.46 11.27 5.33
N PRO A 171 7.27 12.00 6.42
CA PRO A 171 7.59 11.48 7.75
C PRO A 171 6.70 10.27 8.08
N PRO A 172 7.20 9.31 8.88
CA PRO A 172 6.39 8.21 9.37
C PRO A 172 5.15 8.72 10.12
N ALA A 173 3.98 8.21 9.72
CA ALA A 173 2.68 8.52 10.32
C ALA A 173 1.79 7.27 10.31
N VAL A 174 0.59 7.38 10.88
CA VAL A 174 -0.40 6.30 10.86
C VAL A 174 -0.72 5.91 9.41
N LEU A 175 -0.74 4.61 9.13
CA LEU A 175 -1.01 4.04 7.81
C LEU A 175 -0.15 4.68 6.69
N THR A 176 1.13 4.88 6.96
CA THR A 176 2.10 5.28 5.94
C THR A 176 3.19 4.22 5.83
N SER A 177 3.66 3.98 4.62
CA SER A 177 4.84 3.16 4.37
C SER A 177 6.10 4.02 4.44
N SER A 178 7.18 3.47 4.98
CA SER A 178 8.52 4.05 4.93
C SER A 178 9.57 2.93 5.04
N CYS A 179 10.83 3.28 4.94
CA CYS A 179 11.93 2.34 5.14
C CYS A 179 12.91 2.84 6.22
N ALA A 180 12.45 3.72 7.12
CA ALA A 180 13.31 4.40 8.08
C ALA A 180 13.85 3.47 9.17
N VAL A 181 13.10 2.44 9.57
CA VAL A 181 13.54 1.43 10.54
C VAL A 181 14.56 0.49 9.90
N ILE A 182 14.20 -0.10 8.75
CA ILE A 182 15.04 -1.12 8.10
C ILE A 182 16.33 -0.55 7.50
N THR A 183 16.42 0.78 7.32
CA THR A 183 17.64 1.47 6.84
C THR A 183 18.40 2.18 7.95
N ALA A 184 17.95 2.11 9.19
CA ALA A 184 18.63 2.73 10.32
C ALA A 184 19.88 1.94 10.72
N SER A 185 20.90 2.65 11.18
CA SER A 185 22.10 2.02 11.79
C SER A 185 21.75 1.30 13.11
N ASP A 186 20.74 1.75 13.81
CA ASP A 186 20.15 1.11 15.00
C ASP A 186 18.62 1.04 14.82
N PRO A 187 18.09 -0.09 14.32
CA PRO A 187 16.66 -0.28 14.11
C PRO A 187 15.84 -0.21 15.41
N LEU A 188 16.35 -0.72 16.54
CA LEU A 188 15.63 -0.67 17.81
C LEU A 188 15.49 0.76 18.31
N ALA A 189 16.54 1.57 18.19
CA ALA A 189 16.46 3.00 18.49
C ALA A 189 15.53 3.73 17.50
N ALA A 190 15.46 3.31 16.24
CA ALA A 190 14.54 3.89 15.27
C ALA A 190 13.06 3.61 15.65
N VAL A 191 12.73 2.38 16.05
CA VAL A 191 11.38 2.05 16.57
C VAL A 191 11.08 2.80 17.87
N ALA A 192 12.03 2.91 18.79
CA ALA A 192 11.85 3.70 20.00
C ALA A 192 11.58 5.18 19.71
N ARG A 193 12.29 5.79 18.75
CA ARG A 193 12.03 7.16 18.31
C ARG A 193 10.67 7.31 17.61
N LEU A 194 10.25 6.30 16.86
CA LEU A 194 8.94 6.25 16.24
C LEU A 194 7.85 6.24 17.32
N ALA A 195 7.94 5.34 18.29
CA ALA A 195 7.01 5.22 19.42
C ALA A 195 6.95 6.51 20.27
N ALA A 196 8.09 7.15 20.54
CA ALA A 196 8.14 8.40 21.30
C ALA A 196 7.32 9.56 20.68
N ARG A 197 7.09 9.50 19.36
CA ARG A 197 6.27 10.49 18.63
C ARG A 197 4.82 10.05 18.43
N ARG A 198 4.48 8.84 18.83
CA ARG A 198 3.22 8.14 18.52
C ARG A 198 2.70 7.47 19.81
N PRO A 199 1.97 8.20 20.68
CA PRO A 199 1.57 7.70 22.01
C PRO A 199 0.79 6.39 21.99
N GLY A 200 -0.07 6.18 20.97
CA GLY A 200 -0.81 4.94 20.81
C GLY A 200 0.10 3.75 20.57
N LEU A 201 1.10 3.90 19.69
CA LEU A 201 2.12 2.88 19.45
C LEU A 201 2.97 2.62 20.71
N ALA A 202 3.42 3.70 21.38
CA ALA A 202 4.20 3.57 22.62
C ALA A 202 3.46 2.76 23.67
N SER A 203 2.20 3.13 23.96
CA SER A 203 1.35 2.44 24.96
C SER A 203 1.10 0.97 24.61
N TYR A 204 1.04 0.61 23.32
CA TYR A 204 0.91 -0.79 22.92
C TYR A 204 2.22 -1.54 23.12
N LEU A 205 3.34 -0.98 22.63
CA LEU A 205 4.67 -1.61 22.69
C LEU A 205 5.17 -1.78 24.13
N ASP A 206 4.81 -0.89 25.05
CA ASP A 206 5.18 -1.00 26.48
C ASP A 206 4.64 -2.29 27.14
N ARG A 207 3.64 -2.91 26.55
CA ARG A 207 3.04 -4.17 27.03
C ARG A 207 3.53 -5.39 26.27
N ARG A 208 4.49 -5.24 25.36
CA ARG A 208 5.02 -6.31 24.51
C ARG A 208 6.54 -6.42 24.63
N PRO A 209 7.13 -7.60 24.50
CA PRO A 209 8.59 -7.78 24.49
C PRO A 209 9.18 -7.38 23.13
N TRP A 210 8.73 -6.27 22.54
CA TRP A 210 9.01 -5.88 21.16
C TRP A 210 10.51 -5.80 20.83
N ARG A 211 11.36 -5.42 21.82
CA ARG A 211 12.82 -5.35 21.59
C ARG A 211 13.41 -6.75 21.39
N GLU A 212 12.95 -7.72 22.18
CA GLU A 212 13.37 -9.11 22.06
C GLU A 212 12.85 -9.70 20.75
N ASP A 213 11.59 -9.43 20.40
CA ASP A 213 10.97 -9.90 19.16
C ASP A 213 11.68 -9.36 17.94
N LEU A 214 11.93 -8.05 17.85
CA LEU A 214 12.67 -7.45 16.74
C LEU A 214 14.12 -7.94 16.68
N THR A 215 14.78 -8.09 17.83
CA THR A 215 16.15 -8.62 17.90
C THR A 215 16.21 -10.04 17.35
N ARG A 216 15.24 -10.87 17.71
CA ARG A 216 15.20 -12.27 17.33
C ARG A 216 14.84 -12.47 15.86
N TYR A 217 13.82 -11.79 15.37
CA TYR A 217 13.20 -12.09 14.08
C TYR A 217 13.64 -11.16 12.97
N HIS A 218 13.82 -9.84 13.22
CA HIS A 218 14.06 -8.86 12.17
C HIS A 218 15.51 -8.43 12.02
N LEU A 219 16.24 -8.24 13.14
CA LEU A 219 17.61 -7.73 13.07
C LEU A 219 18.57 -8.59 12.23
N PRO A 220 18.48 -9.94 12.18
CA PRO A 220 19.33 -10.73 11.29
C PRO A 220 19.17 -10.35 9.81
N ALA A 221 17.92 -10.22 9.32
CA ALA A 221 17.66 -9.86 7.94
C ALA A 221 18.07 -8.39 7.63
N ILE A 222 17.78 -7.47 8.56
CA ILE A 222 18.20 -6.05 8.45
C ILE A 222 19.74 -5.95 8.41
N GLY A 223 20.44 -6.71 9.26
CA GLY A 223 21.89 -6.76 9.27
C GLY A 223 22.50 -7.24 7.94
N HIS A 224 21.85 -8.22 7.30
CA HIS A 224 22.25 -8.68 5.97
C HIS A 224 21.95 -7.69 4.85
N LEU A 225 20.93 -6.83 5.02
CA LEU A 225 20.60 -5.77 4.06
C LEU A 225 21.56 -4.58 4.13
N ALA A 226 22.03 -4.23 5.32
CA ALA A 226 22.79 -3.00 5.58
C ALA A 226 23.95 -2.74 4.60
N PRO A 227 24.78 -3.74 4.22
CA PRO A 227 25.90 -3.52 3.27
C PRO A 227 25.45 -3.13 1.86
N LEU A 228 24.21 -3.44 1.46
CA LEU A 228 23.68 -3.13 0.14
C LEU A 228 23.07 -1.72 0.05
N LEU A 229 22.61 -1.16 1.17
CA LEU A 229 21.89 0.12 1.20
C LEU A 229 22.60 1.27 0.45
N PRO A 230 23.93 1.44 0.53
CA PRO A 230 24.63 2.49 -0.22
C PRO A 230 24.55 2.34 -1.75
N HIS A 231 24.26 1.13 -2.24
CA HIS A 231 24.19 0.80 -3.67
C HIS A 231 22.75 0.86 -4.23
N LEU A 232 21.74 1.13 -3.36
CA LEU A 232 20.35 1.22 -3.75
C LEU A 232 19.93 2.68 -3.98
N GLY A 233 19.73 3.05 -5.24
CA GLY A 233 19.33 4.40 -5.63
C GLY A 233 17.97 4.78 -5.04
N ARG A 234 17.88 5.97 -4.42
CA ARG A 234 16.62 6.46 -3.83
C ARG A 234 15.69 7.02 -4.90
N LEU A 235 14.43 6.64 -4.81
CA LEU A 235 13.31 7.14 -5.63
C LEU A 235 12.03 7.15 -4.80
N TRP A 236 10.94 7.69 -5.36
CA TRP A 236 9.62 7.52 -4.78
C TRP A 236 9.01 6.22 -5.28
N GLY A 237 8.72 5.28 -4.36
CA GLY A 237 8.00 4.05 -4.63
C GLY A 237 6.50 4.24 -4.42
N HIS A 238 5.71 3.29 -4.90
CA HIS A 238 4.26 3.22 -4.68
C HIS A 238 3.93 2.82 -3.24
N GLY A 239 4.68 1.89 -2.68
CA GLY A 239 4.55 1.41 -1.30
C GLY A 239 3.37 0.48 -1.03
N ASP A 240 2.50 0.26 -2.04
CA ASP A 240 1.30 -0.59 -1.94
C ASP A 240 0.98 -1.28 -3.27
N TRP A 241 1.99 -1.85 -3.92
CA TRP A 241 1.83 -2.44 -5.25
C TRP A 241 1.18 -3.81 -5.18
N HIS A 242 -0.07 -3.91 -5.61
CA HIS A 242 -0.84 -5.15 -5.72
C HIS A 242 -1.96 -5.02 -6.77
N PRO A 243 -2.60 -6.14 -7.19
CA PRO A 243 -3.54 -6.14 -8.31
C PRO A 243 -4.69 -5.12 -8.22
N SER A 244 -5.24 -4.89 -7.02
CA SER A 244 -6.38 -3.97 -6.83
C SER A 244 -5.98 -2.48 -6.80
N ASN A 245 -4.69 -2.16 -6.87
CA ASN A 245 -4.20 -0.80 -7.07
C ASN A 245 -3.82 -0.53 -8.54
N LEU A 246 -4.30 -1.40 -9.44
CA LEU A 246 -4.11 -1.30 -10.89
C LEU A 246 -5.45 -1.41 -11.60
N THR A 247 -5.65 -0.64 -12.66
CA THR A 247 -6.72 -0.89 -13.62
C THR A 247 -6.16 -1.57 -14.87
N TRP A 248 -7.02 -2.24 -15.61
CA TRP A 248 -6.64 -3.16 -16.69
C TRP A 248 -7.30 -2.79 -18.00
N THR A 249 -6.64 -3.06 -19.13
CA THR A 249 -7.11 -2.68 -20.48
C THR A 249 -8.32 -3.49 -20.93
N ALA A 250 -8.51 -4.70 -20.40
CA ALA A 250 -9.60 -5.61 -20.77
C ALA A 250 -9.93 -6.56 -19.60
N PRO A 251 -11.13 -7.15 -19.57
CA PRO A 251 -11.52 -8.17 -18.57
C PRO A 251 -11.00 -9.55 -19.00
N SER A 252 -9.70 -9.70 -19.23
CA SER A 252 -9.09 -10.93 -19.73
C SER A 252 -7.76 -11.23 -19.06
N PRO A 253 -7.33 -12.51 -18.97
CA PRO A 253 -6.04 -12.89 -18.42
C PRO A 253 -4.81 -12.33 -19.16
N GLY A 254 -4.98 -11.83 -20.38
CA GLY A 254 -3.94 -11.18 -21.20
C GLY A 254 -4.00 -9.66 -21.18
N ALA A 255 -4.73 -9.05 -20.24
CA ALA A 255 -4.83 -7.59 -20.15
C ALA A 255 -3.53 -6.96 -19.64
N ASP A 256 -3.19 -5.80 -20.19
CA ASP A 256 -2.13 -4.94 -19.67
C ASP A 256 -2.65 -3.96 -18.63
N VAL A 257 -1.74 -3.34 -17.88
CA VAL A 257 -2.08 -2.28 -16.92
C VAL A 257 -2.48 -1.01 -17.69
N ALA A 258 -3.68 -0.51 -17.42
CA ALA A 258 -4.21 0.74 -18.00
C ALA A 258 -3.85 1.95 -17.15
N ALA A 259 -3.93 1.85 -15.81
CA ALA A 259 -3.53 2.92 -14.89
C ALA A 259 -3.08 2.36 -13.54
N VAL A 260 -2.31 3.16 -12.83
CA VAL A 260 -1.91 2.97 -11.44
C VAL A 260 -2.78 3.86 -10.56
N ILE A 261 -3.34 3.33 -9.50
CA ILE A 261 -4.21 4.04 -8.55
C ILE A 261 -3.67 3.91 -7.12
N ASP A 262 -4.20 4.75 -6.23
CA ASP A 262 -3.92 4.74 -4.79
C ASP A 262 -2.45 4.96 -4.40
N LEU A 263 -2.00 6.20 -4.50
CA LEU A 263 -0.67 6.64 -4.06
C LEU A 263 -0.58 6.89 -2.54
N GLY A 264 -1.58 6.46 -1.77
CA GLY A 264 -1.68 6.73 -0.33
C GLY A 264 -0.47 6.26 0.49
N LEU A 265 0.22 5.19 0.07
CA LEU A 265 1.43 4.70 0.72
C LEU A 265 2.73 5.11 0.00
N ALA A 266 2.64 5.85 -1.12
CA ALA A 266 3.83 6.27 -1.86
C ALA A 266 4.76 7.11 -0.98
N ASN A 267 6.06 6.78 -1.00
CA ASN A 267 7.06 7.48 -0.21
C ASN A 267 8.46 7.31 -0.84
N ARG A 268 9.41 8.08 -0.33
CA ARG A 268 10.79 7.99 -0.79
C ARG A 268 11.47 6.74 -0.22
N THR A 269 11.78 5.80 -1.10
CA THR A 269 12.39 4.51 -0.82
C THR A 269 13.44 4.16 -1.88
N PHE A 270 13.53 2.94 -2.31
CA PHE A 270 14.35 2.44 -3.42
C PHE A 270 13.63 1.32 -4.16
N ALA A 271 13.98 1.07 -5.42
CA ALA A 271 13.23 0.17 -6.31
C ALA A 271 13.08 -1.25 -5.75
N ALA A 272 14.14 -1.82 -5.17
CA ALA A 272 14.08 -3.16 -4.59
C ALA A 272 13.11 -3.25 -3.39
N HIS A 273 12.90 -2.17 -2.62
CA HIS A 273 11.91 -2.14 -1.55
C HIS A 273 10.49 -2.26 -2.12
N ASP A 274 10.17 -1.46 -3.12
CA ASP A 274 8.83 -1.46 -3.72
C ASP A 274 8.54 -2.79 -4.48
N LEU A 275 9.56 -3.38 -5.09
CA LEU A 275 9.47 -4.74 -5.65
C LEU A 275 9.26 -5.80 -4.57
N ALA A 276 9.92 -5.69 -3.41
CA ALA A 276 9.69 -6.60 -2.29
C ALA A 276 8.26 -6.46 -1.75
N VAL A 277 7.72 -5.22 -1.65
CA VAL A 277 6.30 -4.98 -1.33
C VAL A 277 5.39 -5.64 -2.36
N ALA A 278 5.69 -5.51 -3.66
CA ALA A 278 4.89 -6.11 -4.73
C ALA A 278 4.88 -7.64 -4.64
N ILE A 279 6.01 -8.28 -4.37
CA ILE A 279 6.12 -9.73 -4.16
C ILE A 279 5.35 -10.14 -2.91
N GLU A 280 5.58 -9.47 -1.80
CA GLU A 280 4.93 -9.75 -0.52
C GLU A 280 3.40 -9.70 -0.66
N ARG A 281 2.85 -8.68 -1.33
CA ARG A 281 1.40 -8.45 -1.40
C ARG A 281 0.68 -9.21 -2.51
N SER A 282 1.37 -9.83 -3.46
CA SER A 282 0.74 -10.45 -4.61
C SER A 282 1.23 -11.86 -4.95
N ALA A 283 2.26 -12.35 -4.28
CA ALA A 283 2.81 -13.69 -4.57
C ALA A 283 2.85 -14.62 -3.35
N VAL A 284 2.34 -14.17 -2.19
CA VAL A 284 2.21 -15.00 -0.99
C VAL A 284 0.77 -14.95 -0.48
N ALA A 285 0.19 -16.10 -0.20
CA ALA A 285 -1.22 -16.22 0.24
C ALA A 285 -1.37 -15.91 1.74
N TRP A 286 -1.03 -14.68 2.16
CA TRP A 286 -0.99 -14.29 3.57
C TRP A 286 -2.31 -14.45 4.32
N LEU A 287 -3.44 -14.30 3.63
CA LEU A 287 -4.76 -14.48 4.25
C LEU A 287 -5.00 -15.91 4.74
N ASP A 288 -4.23 -16.88 4.24
CA ASP A 288 -4.27 -18.27 4.69
C ASP A 288 -3.42 -18.50 5.94
N LEU A 289 -2.44 -17.64 6.22
CA LEU A 289 -1.55 -17.79 7.35
C LEU A 289 -2.29 -17.73 8.68
N ALA A 290 -3.23 -16.80 8.83
CA ALA A 290 -4.02 -16.66 10.05
C ALA A 290 -5.00 -17.83 10.24
N ASP A 291 -5.60 -18.33 9.16
CA ASP A 291 -6.65 -19.34 9.20
C ASP A 291 -6.07 -20.78 9.24
N ALA A 292 -5.10 -21.06 8.36
CA ALA A 292 -4.56 -22.40 8.15
C ALA A 292 -3.18 -22.62 8.79
N GLY A 293 -2.57 -21.58 9.36
CA GLY A 293 -1.23 -21.62 9.93
C GLY A 293 -0.11 -21.74 8.89
N ARG A 294 -0.44 -21.62 7.60
CA ARG A 294 0.50 -21.68 6.47
C ARG A 294 0.06 -20.72 5.37
N ALA A 295 1.04 -20.25 4.60
CA ALA A 295 0.82 -19.48 3.38
C ALA A 295 1.72 -20.05 2.27
N ASP A 296 1.17 -20.22 1.09
CA ASP A 296 1.93 -20.71 -0.06
C ASP A 296 2.53 -19.53 -0.83
N ALA A 297 3.72 -19.71 -1.42
CA ALA A 297 4.36 -18.74 -2.30
C ALA A 297 4.20 -19.16 -3.77
N ASP A 298 3.76 -18.24 -4.61
CA ASP A 298 3.65 -18.41 -6.06
C ASP A 298 4.93 -17.92 -6.76
N ILE A 299 5.93 -18.80 -6.83
CA ILE A 299 7.23 -18.50 -7.48
C ILE A 299 7.07 -18.12 -8.97
N PRO A 300 6.23 -18.77 -9.79
CA PRO A 300 5.96 -18.33 -11.15
C PRO A 300 5.46 -16.87 -11.24
N THR A 301 4.61 -16.44 -10.33
CA THR A 301 4.16 -15.05 -10.25
C THR A 301 5.31 -14.09 -9.90
N VAL A 302 6.20 -14.49 -8.98
CA VAL A 302 7.42 -13.70 -8.66
C VAL A 302 8.30 -13.52 -9.89
N ASP A 303 8.57 -14.60 -10.63
CA ASP A 303 9.38 -14.53 -11.84
C ASP A 303 8.73 -13.66 -12.91
N ALA A 304 7.42 -13.83 -13.16
CA ALA A 304 6.70 -13.03 -14.15
C ALA A 304 6.75 -11.52 -13.80
N LEU A 305 6.58 -11.16 -12.52
CA LEU A 305 6.66 -9.78 -12.04
C LEU A 305 8.07 -9.19 -12.24
N LEU A 306 9.11 -9.93 -11.82
CA LEU A 306 10.50 -9.49 -11.94
C LEU A 306 10.96 -9.41 -13.40
N ASP A 307 10.56 -10.34 -14.25
CA ASP A 307 10.87 -10.31 -15.68
C ASP A 307 10.19 -9.14 -16.38
N GLY A 308 8.91 -8.89 -16.06
CA GLY A 308 8.20 -7.72 -16.57
C GLY A 308 8.85 -6.41 -16.18
N TYR A 309 9.30 -6.31 -14.93
CA TYR A 309 10.04 -5.16 -14.44
C TYR A 309 11.38 -5.00 -15.15
N HIS A 310 12.18 -6.07 -15.19
CA HIS A 310 13.52 -6.09 -15.77
C HIS A 310 13.52 -5.71 -17.25
N ALA A 311 12.51 -6.16 -18.01
CA ALA A 311 12.35 -5.84 -19.43
C ALA A 311 12.20 -4.33 -19.72
N VAL A 312 11.75 -3.54 -18.76
CA VAL A 312 11.55 -2.09 -18.90
C VAL A 312 12.66 -1.30 -18.19
N ARG A 313 13.03 -1.72 -16.99
CA ARG A 313 14.12 -1.17 -16.19
C ARG A 313 14.99 -2.32 -15.69
N PRO A 314 16.17 -2.52 -16.29
CA PRO A 314 17.08 -3.58 -15.84
C PRO A 314 17.39 -3.46 -14.34
N LEU A 315 17.26 -4.57 -13.62
CA LEU A 315 17.63 -4.68 -12.23
C LEU A 315 19.16 -4.73 -12.11
N THR A 316 19.70 -3.96 -11.19
CA THR A 316 21.13 -4.03 -10.86
C THR A 316 21.42 -5.26 -10.00
N GLN A 317 22.68 -5.68 -9.95
CA GLN A 317 23.11 -6.77 -9.07
C GLN A 317 22.76 -6.50 -7.60
N ALA A 318 22.97 -5.28 -7.14
CA ALA A 318 22.62 -4.88 -5.77
C ALA A 318 21.09 -4.96 -5.48
N GLU A 319 20.25 -4.60 -6.45
CA GLU A 319 18.80 -4.73 -6.31
C GLU A 319 18.37 -6.19 -6.25
N LEU A 320 18.91 -7.07 -7.11
CA LEU A 320 18.66 -8.51 -7.07
C LEU A 320 19.09 -9.13 -5.74
N GLU A 321 20.25 -8.78 -5.23
CA GLU A 321 20.76 -9.26 -3.95
C GLU A 321 19.97 -8.71 -2.74
N ALA A 322 19.36 -7.54 -2.88
CA ALA A 322 18.57 -6.94 -1.81
C ALA A 322 17.20 -7.63 -1.65
N LEU A 323 16.57 -8.13 -2.70
CA LEU A 323 15.22 -8.72 -2.65
C LEU A 323 15.07 -9.82 -1.59
N PRO A 324 15.91 -10.89 -1.57
CA PRO A 324 15.77 -11.94 -0.56
C PRO A 324 16.11 -11.48 0.87
N ARG A 325 16.71 -10.32 1.04
CA ARG A 325 17.01 -9.74 2.36
C ARG A 325 15.93 -8.76 2.83
N LEU A 326 15.22 -8.15 1.88
CA LEU A 326 14.12 -7.22 2.13
C LEU A 326 12.82 -7.93 2.48
N LEU A 327 12.47 -9.01 1.78
CA LEU A 327 11.20 -9.70 1.94
C LEU A 327 10.85 -10.01 3.41
N PRO A 328 11.76 -10.54 4.25
CA PRO A 328 11.43 -10.83 5.64
C PRO A 328 11.15 -9.59 6.50
N VAL A 329 11.45 -8.37 6.02
CA VAL A 329 11.40 -7.15 6.84
C VAL A 329 10.71 -5.98 6.16
N VAL A 330 10.26 -6.14 4.91
CA VAL A 330 9.68 -5.04 4.13
C VAL A 330 8.41 -4.45 4.74
N HIS A 331 7.65 -5.25 5.48
CA HIS A 331 6.38 -4.89 6.11
C HIS A 331 6.52 -4.22 7.48
N VAL A 332 7.71 -4.23 8.09
CA VAL A 332 7.92 -3.85 9.51
C VAL A 332 7.30 -2.50 9.87
N GLU A 333 7.53 -1.47 9.08
CA GLU A 333 7.05 -0.13 9.42
C GLU A 333 5.55 0.02 9.18
N TYR A 334 5.04 -0.62 8.14
CA TYR A 334 3.61 -0.59 7.88
C TYR A 334 2.84 -1.37 8.95
N ALA A 335 3.34 -2.54 9.37
CA ALA A 335 2.77 -3.32 10.47
C ALA A 335 2.75 -2.54 11.79
N LEU A 336 3.86 -1.85 12.15
CA LEU A 336 3.89 -0.96 13.31
C LEU A 336 2.88 0.19 13.20
N SER A 337 2.61 0.66 11.99
CA SER A 337 1.62 1.71 11.76
C SER A 337 0.18 1.20 11.85
N GLU A 338 -0.09 -0.05 11.47
CA GLU A 338 -1.39 -0.71 11.71
C GLU A 338 -1.61 -1.01 13.19
N VAL A 339 -0.58 -1.44 13.92
CA VAL A 339 -0.64 -1.59 15.39
C VAL A 339 -1.12 -0.28 16.02
N GLU A 340 -0.54 0.87 15.64
CA GLU A 340 -1.00 2.16 16.18
C GLU A 340 -2.43 2.49 15.75
N TYR A 341 -2.78 2.25 14.50
CA TYR A 341 -4.12 2.51 13.98
C TYR A 341 -5.18 1.82 14.82
N PHE A 342 -5.00 0.52 15.07
CA PHE A 342 -5.92 -0.27 15.88
C PHE A 342 -5.75 -0.08 17.39
N ALA A 343 -4.63 0.44 17.86
CA ALA A 343 -4.44 0.74 19.27
C ALA A 343 -5.05 2.09 19.70
N SER A 344 -5.16 3.07 18.77
CA SER A 344 -5.51 4.45 19.16
C SER A 344 -6.43 5.21 18.22
N VAL A 345 -6.47 4.90 16.92
CA VAL A 345 -7.29 5.64 15.95
C VAL A 345 -8.67 5.00 15.82
N VAL A 346 -8.71 3.70 15.56
CA VAL A 346 -9.92 2.86 15.54
C VAL A 346 -9.69 1.71 16.51
N PRO A 347 -9.94 1.92 17.82
CA PRO A 347 -9.55 0.95 18.83
C PRO A 347 -10.15 -0.43 18.61
N SER A 348 -9.31 -1.41 18.31
CA SER A 348 -9.62 -2.82 18.16
C SER A 348 -8.45 -3.65 18.72
N PRO A 349 -8.52 -4.14 19.98
CA PRO A 349 -7.44 -4.92 20.57
C PRO A 349 -7.08 -6.17 19.78
N ASP A 350 -8.08 -6.84 19.17
CA ASP A 350 -7.88 -8.04 18.39
C ASP A 350 -7.11 -7.73 17.09
N ASN A 351 -7.51 -6.67 16.36
CA ASN A 351 -6.81 -6.25 15.17
C ASN A 351 -5.40 -5.70 15.48
N ALA A 352 -5.22 -5.00 16.59
CA ALA A 352 -3.90 -4.56 17.03
C ALA A 352 -2.98 -5.76 17.33
N SER A 353 -3.52 -6.81 17.95
CA SER A 353 -2.79 -8.07 18.19
C SER A 353 -2.50 -8.81 16.90
N LEU A 354 -3.45 -8.87 15.96
CA LEU A 354 -3.26 -9.46 14.64
C LEU A 354 -2.14 -8.74 13.86
N ALA A 355 -2.15 -7.39 13.88
CA ALA A 355 -1.12 -6.58 13.24
C ALA A 355 0.28 -6.82 13.86
N TYR A 356 0.36 -7.03 15.17
CA TYR A 356 1.62 -7.31 15.84
C TYR A 356 2.04 -8.78 15.71
N ASP A 357 1.19 -9.71 16.14
CA ASP A 357 1.57 -11.11 16.29
C ASP A 357 1.64 -11.84 14.93
N THR A 358 0.69 -11.57 14.03
CA THR A 358 0.62 -12.24 12.72
C THR A 358 1.37 -11.43 11.66
N TYR A 359 1.08 -10.14 11.52
CA TYR A 359 1.68 -9.37 10.45
C TYR A 359 3.13 -9.00 10.77
N LEU A 360 3.42 -8.28 11.87
CA LEU A 360 4.79 -7.88 12.19
C LEU A 360 5.71 -9.09 12.41
N ILE A 361 5.30 -10.03 13.27
CA ILE A 361 6.16 -11.14 13.68
C ILE A 361 5.95 -12.37 12.80
N GLY A 362 4.70 -12.74 12.52
CA GLY A 362 4.34 -13.96 11.80
C GLY A 362 4.85 -13.99 10.38
N HIS A 363 4.73 -12.87 9.62
CA HIS A 363 5.26 -12.79 8.25
C HIS A 363 6.78 -12.98 8.23
N THR A 364 7.53 -12.34 9.12
CA THR A 364 8.99 -12.55 9.19
C THR A 364 9.34 -14.01 9.51
N ARG A 365 8.65 -14.60 10.48
CA ARG A 365 8.88 -16.01 10.87
C ARG A 365 8.53 -17.01 9.77
N TRP A 366 7.55 -16.69 8.92
CA TRP A 366 7.18 -17.54 7.80
C TRP A 366 8.36 -17.80 6.87
N PHE A 367 9.28 -16.85 6.70
CA PHE A 367 10.47 -16.99 5.87
C PHE A 367 11.48 -18.01 6.41
N ASP A 368 11.38 -18.41 7.70
CA ASP A 368 12.16 -19.51 8.29
C ASP A 368 11.55 -20.87 7.98
N GLY A 369 10.28 -20.91 7.55
CA GLY A 369 9.57 -22.11 7.14
C GLY A 369 9.94 -22.59 5.72
N PRO A 370 9.42 -23.77 5.30
CA PRO A 370 9.79 -24.39 4.03
C PRO A 370 9.45 -23.51 2.80
N ASP A 371 8.25 -22.94 2.75
CA ASP A 371 7.80 -22.14 1.59
C ASP A 371 8.56 -20.80 1.51
N GLY A 372 8.71 -20.11 2.64
CA GLY A 372 9.49 -18.88 2.73
C GLY A 372 10.96 -19.11 2.40
N SER A 373 11.57 -20.16 2.94
CA SER A 373 12.95 -20.55 2.62
C SER A 373 13.13 -20.91 1.15
N ALA A 374 12.15 -21.58 0.53
CA ALA A 374 12.16 -21.89 -0.90
C ALA A 374 12.11 -20.61 -1.73
N LEU A 375 11.23 -19.66 -1.41
CA LEU A 375 11.14 -18.37 -2.08
C LEU A 375 12.46 -17.57 -1.95
N LEU A 376 13.02 -17.48 -0.75
CA LEU A 376 14.30 -16.79 -0.56
C LEU A 376 15.45 -17.46 -1.30
N SER A 377 15.46 -18.79 -1.36
CA SER A 377 16.47 -19.58 -2.11
C SER A 377 16.36 -19.34 -3.60
N HIS A 378 15.14 -19.31 -4.15
CA HIS A 378 14.87 -18.98 -5.54
C HIS A 378 15.40 -17.58 -5.91
N LEU A 379 15.11 -16.57 -5.10
CA LEU A 379 15.58 -15.20 -5.31
C LEU A 379 17.12 -15.09 -5.21
N ARG A 380 17.76 -15.83 -4.28
CA ARG A 380 19.23 -15.90 -4.21
C ARG A 380 19.85 -16.54 -5.44
N GLN A 381 19.24 -17.60 -5.96
CA GLN A 381 19.69 -18.24 -7.21
C GLN A 381 19.53 -17.29 -8.42
N ARG A 382 18.42 -16.53 -8.47
CA ARG A 382 18.23 -15.51 -9.50
C ARG A 382 19.32 -14.42 -9.40
N ALA A 383 19.61 -13.92 -8.20
CA ALA A 383 20.69 -12.95 -7.99
C ALA A 383 22.08 -13.49 -8.36
N ALA A 384 22.33 -14.78 -8.09
CA ALA A 384 23.59 -15.44 -8.45
C ALA A 384 23.80 -15.58 -9.96
N ARG A 385 22.73 -15.70 -10.75
CA ARG A 385 22.80 -15.69 -12.23
C ARG A 385 23.11 -14.29 -12.78
N GLY A 386 22.87 -13.25 -12.00
CA GLY A 386 23.06 -11.86 -12.39
C GLY A 386 21.95 -11.28 -13.26
N PRO A 387 22.06 -9.98 -13.62
CA PRO A 387 21.06 -9.27 -14.39
C PRO A 387 20.81 -9.85 -15.78
N ASP A 388 21.85 -10.39 -16.43
CA ASP A 388 21.79 -10.91 -17.81
C ASP A 388 21.54 -12.42 -17.88
N GLY A 389 21.40 -13.08 -16.72
CA GLY A 389 21.21 -14.53 -16.60
C GLY A 389 19.72 -14.90 -16.57
N SER A 390 19.00 -14.65 -17.66
CA SER A 390 17.63 -15.14 -17.88
C SER A 390 17.63 -16.51 -18.56
#